data_fdd71307e7bf6951e1faf0323a82d3eb
#
_entry.id   fdd71307e7bf6951e1faf0323a82d3eb
#
_cell.length_a   1.000
_cell.length_b   1.000
_cell.length_c   1.000
_cell.angle_alpha   90.00
_cell.angle_beta   90.00
_cell.angle_gamma   90.00
#
_symmetry.space_group_name_H-M   'P 1'
#
loop_
_entity.id
_entity.type
_entity.pdbx_description
1 polymer ?
#
loop_
_entity_poly.entity_id
_entity_poly.type
_entity_poly.pdbx_seq_one_letter_code
_entity_poly.pdbx_strand_id
1 'polypeptide(L)' 'MRAARLLRMALLIQSSPGLTAAALARELEVSERTVIRDARALQEAGIPVRAERGRAGGYHLAPGHRTRLT' A
#
# COMPACT_ATOMS: atom_id res chain seq x y z
N MET A 1 4.89 9.18 12.40
CA MET A 1 5.15 7.87 12.99
C MET A 1 4.97 6.79 11.94
N ARG A 2 5.93 5.89 11.85
CA ARG A 2 5.96 4.89 10.80
C ARG A 2 4.75 3.94 10.84
N ALA A 3 4.38 3.50 12.03
CA ALA A 3 3.27 2.55 12.16
C ALA A 3 1.96 3.14 11.66
N ALA A 4 1.69 4.39 11.98
CA ALA A 4 0.47 5.05 11.53
C ALA A 4 0.46 5.19 10.00
N ARG A 5 1.62 5.48 9.41
CA ARG A 5 1.71 5.60 7.96
C ARG A 5 1.49 4.27 7.27
N LEU A 6 2.06 3.20 7.83
CA LEU A 6 1.86 1.86 7.27
C LEU A 6 0.38 1.47 7.29
N LEU A 7 -0.31 1.79 8.38
CA LEU A 7 -1.72 1.52 8.50
C LEU A 7 -2.52 2.32 7.47
N ARG A 8 -2.22 3.61 7.32
CA ARG A 8 -2.88 4.43 6.32
C ARG A 8 -2.66 3.87 4.91
N MET A 9 -1.45 3.44 4.63
CA MET A 9 -1.12 2.88 3.33
C MET A 9 -1.94 1.62 3.06
N ALA A 10 -2.04 0.72 4.02
CA ALA A 10 -2.82 -0.50 3.86
C ALA A 10 -4.29 -0.17 3.61
N LEU A 11 -4.84 0.78 4.34
CA LEU A 11 -6.23 1.19 4.17
C LEU A 11 -6.47 1.85 2.82
N LEU A 12 -5.54 2.67 2.35
CA LEU A 12 -5.64 3.29 1.03
C LEU A 12 -5.65 2.23 -0.06
N ILE A 13 -4.75 1.26 0.03
CA ILE A 13 -4.69 0.20 -0.97
C ILE A 13 -5.97 -0.62 -0.95
N GLN A 14 -6.50 -0.88 0.25
CA GLN A 14 -7.72 -1.67 0.40
C GLN A 14 -8.94 -0.94 -0.19
N SER A 15 -9.06 0.36 0.06
CA SER A 15 -10.22 1.12 -0.38
C SER A 15 -10.10 1.63 -1.80
N SER A 16 -8.88 1.77 -2.31
CA SER A 16 -8.65 2.27 -3.67
C SER A 16 -7.59 1.42 -4.37
N PRO A 17 -7.96 0.18 -4.74
CA PRO A 17 -7.00 -0.69 -5.41
C PRO A 17 -6.52 -0.08 -6.73
N GLY A 18 -5.24 -0.27 -7.03
CA GLY A 18 -4.68 0.22 -8.27
C GLY A 18 -3.97 1.56 -8.16
N LEU A 19 -3.82 2.11 -6.96
CA LEU A 19 -3.05 3.33 -6.80
C LEU A 19 -1.58 3.05 -7.10
N THR A 20 -0.97 3.93 -7.90
CA THR A 20 0.45 3.82 -8.21
C THR A 20 1.28 4.29 -7.03
N ALA A 21 2.59 3.97 -7.08
CA ALA A 21 3.51 4.47 -6.06
C ALA A 21 3.48 6.00 -6.01
N ALA A 22 3.38 6.65 -7.16
CA ALA A 22 3.32 8.11 -7.21
C ALA A 22 2.06 8.63 -6.54
N ALA A 23 0.91 7.99 -6.79
CA ALA A 23 -0.35 8.41 -6.18
C ALA A 23 -0.32 8.19 -4.68
N LEU A 24 0.18 7.03 -4.23
CA LEU A 24 0.31 6.75 -2.80
C LEU A 24 1.26 7.75 -2.13
N ALA A 25 2.35 8.09 -2.81
CA ALA A 25 3.31 9.05 -2.28
C ALA A 25 2.64 10.39 -2.02
N ARG A 26 1.80 10.84 -2.95
CA ARG A 26 1.08 12.10 -2.79
C ARG A 26 0.08 12.03 -1.64
N GLU A 27 -0.67 10.93 -1.57
CA GLU A 27 -1.68 10.77 -0.52
C GLU A 27 -1.05 10.71 0.87
N LEU A 28 0.11 10.07 0.96
CA LEU A 28 0.80 9.89 2.24
C LEU A 28 1.82 10.99 2.52
N GLU A 29 2.02 11.89 1.56
CA GLU A 29 2.97 13.00 1.66
C GLU A 29 4.39 12.52 1.93
N VAL A 30 4.79 11.51 1.18
CA VAL A 30 6.14 10.93 1.26
C VAL A 30 6.67 10.74 -0.16
N SER A 31 7.93 10.31 -0.27
CA SER A 31 8.52 9.99 -1.57
C SER A 31 8.04 8.64 -2.06
N GLU A 32 8.15 8.41 -3.38
CA GLU A 32 7.84 7.09 -3.95
C GLU A 32 8.76 6.02 -3.37
N ARG A 33 10.00 6.38 -3.10
CA ARG A 33 10.95 5.46 -2.49
C ARG A 33 10.44 4.97 -1.14
N THR A 34 9.88 5.90 -0.35
CA THR A 34 9.30 5.53 0.94
C THR A 34 8.10 4.61 0.76
N VAL A 35 7.27 4.87 -0.27
CA VAL A 35 6.13 3.99 -0.55
C VAL A 35 6.60 2.57 -0.83
N ILE A 36 7.65 2.42 -1.64
CA ILE A 36 8.17 1.10 -1.99
C ILE A 36 8.70 0.39 -0.74
N ARG A 37 9.42 1.11 0.11
CA ARG A 37 9.93 0.54 1.36
C ARG A 37 8.80 0.15 2.31
N ASP A 38 7.78 1.00 2.41
CA ASP A 38 6.65 0.72 3.29
C ASP A 38 5.83 -0.46 2.78
N ALA A 39 5.69 -0.60 1.46
CA ALA A 39 5.00 -1.75 0.89
C ALA A 39 5.71 -3.05 1.28
N ARG A 40 7.04 -3.02 1.24
CA ARG A 40 7.82 -4.19 1.65
C ARG A 40 7.62 -4.48 3.14
N ALA A 41 7.59 -3.44 3.97
CA ALA A 41 7.36 -3.60 5.40
C ALA A 41 5.99 -4.21 5.67
N LEU A 42 4.97 -3.82 4.91
CA LEU A 42 3.64 -4.42 5.03
C LEU A 42 3.67 -5.90 4.69
N GLN A 43 4.38 -6.26 3.62
CA GLN A 43 4.52 -7.66 3.24
C GLN A 43 5.18 -8.48 4.34
N GLU A 44 6.23 -7.92 4.95
CA GLU A 44 6.92 -8.59 6.05
C GLU A 44 6.04 -8.75 7.27
N ALA A 45 5.09 -7.85 7.44
CA ALA A 45 4.15 -7.92 8.56
C ALA A 45 2.97 -8.86 8.28
N GLY A 46 2.96 -9.50 7.12
CA GLY A 46 1.90 -10.45 6.78
C GLY A 46 0.74 -9.84 6.01
N ILE A 47 0.84 -8.59 5.62
CA ILE A 47 -0.18 -7.95 4.80
C ILE A 47 0.25 -8.07 3.34
N PRO A 48 -0.45 -8.90 2.54
CA PRO A 48 0.03 -9.28 1.20
C PRO A 48 -0.24 -8.20 0.16
N VAL A 49 0.58 -7.16 0.20
CA VAL A 49 0.54 -6.09 -0.79
C VAL A 49 1.22 -6.57 -2.07
N ARG A 50 0.58 -6.33 -3.21
CA ARG A 50 1.11 -6.68 -4.52
C ARG A 50 1.25 -5.44 -5.37
N ALA A 51 2.36 -5.35 -6.10
CA ALA A 51 2.56 -4.27 -7.07
C ALA A 51 2.43 -4.88 -8.47
N GLU A 52 1.53 -4.34 -9.27
CA GLU A 52 1.31 -4.82 -10.62
C GLU A 52 1.73 -3.75 -11.62
N ARG A 53 2.26 -4.19 -12.75
CA ARG A 53 2.72 -3.30 -13.80
C ARG A 53 1.66 -3.15 -14.87
N GLY A 54 1.80 -2.11 -15.69
CA GLY A 54 0.94 -1.87 -16.83
C GLY A 54 -0.14 -0.85 -16.52
N ARG A 55 -1.06 -0.70 -17.46
CA ARG A 55 -2.09 0.34 -17.37
C ARG A 55 -3.02 0.16 -16.19
N ALA A 56 -3.35 -1.08 -15.90
CA ALA A 56 -4.19 -1.41 -14.76
C ALA A 56 -3.35 -1.70 -13.52
N GLY A 57 -2.07 -1.32 -13.55
CA GLY A 57 -1.15 -1.64 -12.48
C GLY A 57 -1.41 -0.85 -11.21
N GLY A 58 -0.38 -0.79 -10.37
CA GLY A 58 -0.49 -0.15 -9.08
C GLY A 58 -0.48 -1.17 -7.97
N TYR A 59 -0.84 -0.71 -6.78
CA TYR A 59 -0.79 -1.56 -5.59
C TYR A 59 -2.14 -2.15 -5.27
N HIS A 60 -2.13 -3.43 -4.88
CA HIS A 60 -3.33 -4.17 -4.54
C HIS A 60 -3.06 -5.06 -3.34
N LEU A 61 -4.11 -5.41 -2.63
CA LEU A 61 -4.02 -6.49 -1.65
C LEU A 61 -4.37 -7.79 -2.34
N ALA A 62 -3.77 -8.89 -1.86
CA ALA A 62 -4.06 -10.20 -2.42
C ALA A 62 -5.55 -10.50 -2.29
N PRO A 63 -6.14 -11.25 -3.24
CA PRO A 63 -7.58 -11.55 -3.20
C PRO A 63 -8.00 -12.17 -1.88
N GLY A 64 -9.13 -11.71 -1.35
CA GLY A 64 -9.68 -12.24 -0.12
C GLY A 64 -9.10 -11.67 1.15
N HIS A 65 -8.02 -10.90 1.05
CA HIS A 65 -7.43 -10.31 2.23
C HIS A 65 -8.12 -9.01 2.61
N ARG A 66 -8.36 -8.82 3.90
CA ARG A 66 -8.86 -7.55 4.42
C ARG A 66 -8.14 -7.21 5.71
N THR A 67 -7.76 -5.95 5.82
CA THR A 67 -7.17 -5.45 7.05
C THR A 67 -8.27 -5.17 8.05
N ARG A 68 -8.19 -5.77 9.22
CA ARG A 68 -9.15 -5.56 10.29
C ARG A 68 -8.53 -4.67 11.36
N LEU A 69 -9.26 -3.66 11.76
CA LEU A 69 -8.75 -2.66 12.69
C LEU A 69 -9.48 -2.64 14.03
N THR A 70 -10.24 -3.64 14.31
CA THR A 70 -10.93 -3.71 15.61
C THR A 70 -10.38 -4.81 16.46
#